data_8e57ff5ce239778edb5e4a6fd41c65e4
#
_entry.id   8e57ff5ce239778edb5e4a6fd41c65e4
#
_cell.length_a   1.000
_cell.length_b   1.000
_cell.length_c   1.000
_cell.angle_alpha   90.00
_cell.angle_beta   90.00
_cell.angle_gamma   90.00
#
_symmetry.space_group_name_H-M   'P 1'
#
loop_
_entity.id
_entity.type
_entity.pdbx_description
1 polymer ?
#
loop_
_entity_poly.entity_id
_entity_poly.type
_entity_poly.pdbx_seq_one_letter_code
_entity_poly.pdbx_strand_id
1 'polypeptide(L)'
;MILIVDDQKDTGTALERLLRYAGHEAVSVTGGAEALTMLHIRKPSLLVLDVNMPEMDGLTVLRTIKEHDELKDVRVAMYSADTNPETETEARRLGAVDFLVKGTVGFDKLVARLCELAGEPEKLSAA
;
A
#
# COMPACT_ATOMS: atom_id res chain seq x y z
N MET A 1 -9.89 4.89 3.25
CA MET A 1 -9.69 3.95 2.13
C MET A 1 -8.24 3.49 2.11
N ILE A 2 -8.02 2.20 1.92
CA ILE A 2 -6.70 1.62 1.75
C ILE A 2 -6.54 1.29 0.27
N LEU A 3 -5.49 1.78 -0.36
CA LEU A 3 -5.17 1.47 -1.76
C LEU A 3 -4.08 0.42 -1.81
N ILE A 4 -4.32 -0.66 -2.53
CA ILE A 4 -3.37 -1.77 -2.68
C ILE A 4 -2.84 -1.74 -4.11
N VAL A 5 -1.52 -1.78 -4.25
CA VAL A 5 -0.87 -1.76 -5.56
C VAL A 5 0.01 -3.00 -5.67
N ASP A 6 -0.42 -3.95 -6.48
CA ASP A 6 0.27 -5.23 -6.66
C ASP A 6 -0.05 -5.74 -8.07
N ASP A 7 0.99 -6.07 -8.83
CA ASP A 7 0.81 -6.58 -10.19
C ASP A 7 0.18 -7.97 -10.22
N GLN A 8 0.23 -8.69 -9.10
CA GLN A 8 -0.48 -9.96 -8.94
C GLN A 8 -1.91 -9.67 -8.50
N LYS A 9 -2.82 -9.69 -9.45
CA LYS A 9 -4.23 -9.37 -9.22
C LYS A 9 -4.86 -10.17 -8.09
N ASP A 10 -4.52 -11.45 -7.98
CA ASP A 10 -5.09 -12.32 -6.94
C ASP A 10 -4.68 -11.88 -5.54
N THR A 11 -3.43 -11.45 -5.36
CA THR A 11 -2.95 -10.91 -4.08
C THR A 11 -3.71 -9.65 -3.71
N GLY A 12 -3.84 -8.72 -4.65
CA GLY A 12 -4.58 -7.48 -4.43
C GLY A 12 -6.03 -7.72 -4.07
N THR A 13 -6.69 -8.61 -4.80
CA THR A 13 -8.10 -8.96 -4.56
C THR A 13 -8.29 -9.61 -3.19
N ALA A 14 -7.38 -10.51 -2.79
CA ALA A 14 -7.46 -11.16 -1.50
C ALA A 14 -7.32 -10.16 -0.36
N LEU A 15 -6.34 -9.26 -0.43
CA LEU A 15 -6.16 -8.22 0.57
C LEU A 15 -7.35 -7.27 0.62
N GLU A 16 -7.87 -6.89 -0.54
CA GLU A 16 -9.04 -6.03 -0.63
C GLU A 16 -10.22 -6.62 0.15
N ARG A 17 -10.50 -7.91 -0.05
CA ARG A 17 -11.59 -8.61 0.64
C ARG A 17 -11.36 -8.65 2.15
N LEU A 18 -10.15 -9.00 2.58
CA LEU A 18 -9.84 -9.12 3.99
C LEU A 18 -9.91 -7.77 4.71
N LEU A 19 -9.44 -6.72 4.07
CA LEU A 19 -9.49 -5.37 4.64
C LEU A 19 -10.93 -4.86 4.71
N ARG A 20 -11.75 -5.14 3.71
CA ARG A 20 -13.17 -4.80 3.73
C ARG A 20 -13.89 -5.54 4.85
N TYR A 21 -13.57 -6.81 5.03
CA TYR A 21 -14.13 -7.59 6.13
C TYR A 21 -13.74 -7.00 7.49
N ALA A 22 -12.55 -6.44 7.60
CA ALA A 22 -12.07 -5.78 8.81
C ALA A 22 -12.66 -4.38 9.02
N GLY A 23 -13.51 -3.92 8.11
CA GLY A 23 -14.21 -2.64 8.25
C GLY A 23 -13.61 -1.48 7.47
N HIS A 24 -12.57 -1.72 6.67
CA HIS A 24 -11.95 -0.68 5.85
C HIS A 24 -12.47 -0.70 4.41
N GLU A 25 -12.63 0.47 3.85
CA GLU A 25 -12.80 0.58 2.40
C GLU A 25 -11.43 0.28 1.76
N ALA A 26 -11.37 -0.61 0.80
CA ALA A 26 -10.14 -1.01 0.14
C ALA A 26 -10.35 -1.17 -1.36
N VAL A 27 -9.37 -0.74 -2.12
CA VAL A 27 -9.37 -0.83 -3.59
C VAL A 27 -7.99 -1.32 -4.01
N SER A 28 -7.94 -2.23 -4.98
CA SER A 28 -6.66 -2.70 -5.54
C SER A 28 -6.51 -2.30 -6.99
N VAL A 29 -5.29 -1.96 -7.36
CA VAL A 29 -4.86 -1.70 -8.74
C VAL A 29 -3.60 -2.51 -9.03
N THR A 30 -3.28 -2.71 -10.31
CA THR A 30 -2.22 -3.63 -10.71
C THR A 30 -0.96 -2.97 -11.21
N GLY A 31 -0.88 -1.65 -11.21
CA GLY A 31 0.30 -0.95 -11.70
C GLY A 31 0.54 0.40 -11.04
N GLY A 32 1.79 0.86 -11.14
CA GLY A 32 2.20 2.13 -10.54
C GLY A 32 1.51 3.34 -11.17
N ALA A 33 1.34 3.34 -12.48
CA ALA A 33 0.66 4.45 -13.18
C ALA A 33 -0.80 4.58 -12.73
N GLU A 34 -1.50 3.45 -12.62
CA GLU A 34 -2.88 3.44 -12.12
C GLU A 34 -2.95 3.96 -10.69
N ALA A 35 -1.98 3.55 -9.85
CA ALA A 35 -1.90 4.00 -8.48
C ALA A 35 -1.75 5.52 -8.40
N LEU A 36 -0.84 6.09 -9.17
CA LEU A 36 -0.62 7.53 -9.18
C LEU A 36 -1.88 8.28 -9.63
N THR A 37 -2.57 7.76 -10.65
CA THR A 37 -3.86 8.34 -11.09
C THR A 37 -4.88 8.33 -9.96
N MET A 38 -5.01 7.21 -9.26
CA MET A 38 -5.95 7.09 -8.15
C MET A 38 -5.63 8.05 -7.01
N LEU A 39 -4.33 8.22 -6.70
CA LEU A 39 -3.90 9.11 -5.61
C LEU A 39 -4.29 10.57 -5.87
N HIS A 40 -4.30 11.00 -7.13
CA HIS A 40 -4.73 12.35 -7.47
C HIS A 40 -6.25 12.52 -7.37
N ILE A 41 -6.99 11.43 -7.46
CA ILE A 41 -8.45 11.46 -7.33
C ILE A 41 -8.86 11.42 -5.87
N ARG A 42 -8.25 10.54 -5.09
CA ARG A 42 -8.59 10.35 -3.68
C ARG A 42 -7.38 9.83 -2.90
N LYS A 43 -6.99 10.56 -1.86
CA LYS A 43 -5.88 10.13 -1.00
C LYS A 43 -6.34 9.01 -0.08
N PRO A 44 -5.61 7.88 -0.05
CA PRO A 44 -5.92 6.80 0.89
C PRO A 44 -5.37 7.12 2.28
N SER A 45 -5.90 6.44 3.29
CA SER A 45 -5.32 6.45 4.64
C SER A 45 -4.03 5.64 4.69
N LEU A 46 -3.88 4.67 3.78
CA LEU A 46 -2.68 3.85 3.64
C LEU A 46 -2.57 3.37 2.19
N LEU A 47 -1.36 3.43 1.66
CA LEU A 47 -1.02 2.82 0.39
C LEU A 47 -0.17 1.58 0.67
N VAL A 48 -0.64 0.40 0.23
CA VAL A 48 0.12 -0.85 0.32
C VAL A 48 0.73 -1.10 -1.05
N LEU A 49 2.05 -1.12 -1.13
CA LEU A 49 2.76 -1.01 -2.41
C LEU A 49 3.79 -2.13 -2.56
N ASP A 50 3.64 -2.90 -3.63
CA ASP A 50 4.63 -3.90 -4.00
C ASP A 50 5.87 -3.22 -4.60
N VAL A 51 7.05 -3.80 -4.37
CA VAL A 51 8.29 -3.31 -4.95
C VAL A 51 8.42 -3.76 -6.41
N ASN A 52 8.22 -5.04 -6.67
CA ASN A 52 8.50 -5.64 -7.98
C ASN A 52 7.26 -5.65 -8.86
N MET A 53 7.17 -4.64 -9.72
CA MET A 53 6.10 -4.52 -10.70
C MET A 53 6.70 -4.19 -12.07
N PRO A 54 6.09 -4.66 -13.17
CA PRO A 54 6.56 -4.31 -14.50
C PRO A 54 6.35 -2.81 -14.76
N GLU A 55 7.16 -2.27 -15.66
CA GLU A 55 7.13 -0.89 -16.15
C GLU A 55 7.54 0.14 -15.10
N MET A 56 6.91 0.16 -13.93
CA MET A 56 7.22 1.12 -12.86
C MET A 56 7.24 0.38 -11.53
N ASP A 57 8.42 0.22 -10.93
CA ASP A 57 8.54 -0.49 -9.65
C ASP A 57 8.05 0.36 -8.47
N GLY A 58 7.85 -0.30 -7.32
CA GLY A 58 7.32 0.35 -6.14
C GLY A 58 8.21 1.44 -5.57
N LEU A 59 9.52 1.31 -5.66
CA LEU A 59 10.43 2.37 -5.18
C LEU A 59 10.29 3.64 -6.02
N THR A 60 10.08 3.49 -7.32
CA THR A 60 9.82 4.62 -8.22
C THR A 60 8.50 5.30 -7.86
N VAL A 61 7.45 4.51 -7.60
CA VAL A 61 6.16 5.06 -7.16
C VAL A 61 6.32 5.81 -5.84
N LEU A 62 7.01 5.21 -4.88
CA LEU A 62 7.24 5.82 -3.57
C LEU A 62 7.99 7.15 -3.70
N ARG A 63 9.06 7.16 -4.49
CA ARG A 63 9.84 8.39 -4.73
C ARG A 63 8.96 9.46 -5.36
N THR A 64 8.18 9.10 -6.37
CA THR A 64 7.27 10.04 -7.04
C THR A 64 6.27 10.64 -6.05
N ILE A 65 5.68 9.81 -5.19
CA ILE A 65 4.74 10.27 -4.16
C ILE A 65 5.41 11.29 -3.23
N LYS A 66 6.62 10.99 -2.78
CA LYS A 66 7.32 11.84 -1.81
C LYS A 66 7.82 13.15 -2.41
N GLU A 67 7.96 13.21 -3.73
CA GLU A 67 8.34 14.43 -4.44
C GLU A 67 7.16 15.36 -4.73
N HIS A 68 5.93 14.88 -4.62
CA HIS A 68 4.72 15.68 -4.83
C HIS A 68 4.22 16.25 -3.51
N ASP A 69 4.14 17.57 -3.41
CA ASP A 69 3.67 18.24 -2.20
C ASP A 69 2.27 17.77 -1.78
N GLU A 70 1.43 17.46 -2.75
CA GLU A 70 0.06 17.01 -2.50
C GLU A 70 -0.01 15.59 -1.95
N LEU A 71 1.00 14.76 -2.21
CA LEU A 71 0.97 13.33 -1.92
C LEU A 71 1.97 12.90 -0.86
N LYS A 72 2.94 13.74 -0.53
CA LYS A 72 4.06 13.36 0.35
C LYS A 72 3.64 12.87 1.74
N ASP A 73 2.46 13.25 2.21
CA ASP A 73 1.95 12.85 3.53
C ASP A 73 1.18 11.54 3.50
N VAL A 74 0.96 10.95 2.34
CA VAL A 74 0.32 9.64 2.22
C VAL A 74 1.22 8.60 2.88
N ARG A 75 0.66 7.81 3.80
CA ARG A 75 1.40 6.72 4.43
C ARG A 75 1.56 5.57 3.45
N VAL A 76 2.78 5.09 3.29
CA VAL A 76 3.09 4.00 2.37
C VAL A 76 3.74 2.86 3.15
N ALA A 77 3.13 1.68 3.08
CA ALA A 77 3.72 0.44 3.57
C ALA A 77 4.09 -0.42 2.37
N MET A 78 5.33 -0.89 2.33
CA MET A 78 5.73 -1.83 1.28
C MET A 78 5.28 -3.25 1.66
N TYR A 79 4.84 -4.01 0.68
CA TYR A 79 4.49 -5.42 0.86
C TYR A 79 5.00 -6.20 -0.35
N SER A 80 6.13 -6.89 -0.18
CA SER A 80 6.85 -7.45 -1.30
C SER A 80 7.53 -8.78 -0.96
N ALA A 81 7.77 -9.60 -1.98
CA ALA A 81 8.58 -10.80 -1.85
C ALA A 81 10.09 -10.50 -1.82
N ASP A 82 10.49 -9.27 -2.09
CA ASP A 82 11.89 -8.86 -2.11
C ASP A 82 12.46 -8.88 -0.69
N THR A 83 13.53 -9.66 -0.49
CA THR A 83 14.20 -9.81 0.80
C THR A 83 15.56 -9.10 0.84
N ASN A 84 15.90 -8.33 -0.18
CA ASN A 84 17.16 -7.61 -0.23
C ASN A 84 17.16 -6.49 0.82
N PRO A 85 18.10 -6.51 1.79
CA PRO A 85 18.14 -5.47 2.83
C PRO A 85 18.31 -4.06 2.27
N GLU A 86 18.94 -3.92 1.12
CA GLU A 86 19.12 -2.61 0.48
C GLU A 86 17.78 -2.03 0.02
N THR A 87 16.86 -2.88 -0.45
CA THR A 87 15.52 -2.46 -0.86
C THR A 87 14.74 -1.92 0.32
N GLU A 88 14.77 -2.61 1.43
CA GLU A 88 14.11 -2.16 2.65
C GLU A 88 14.71 -0.85 3.14
N THR A 89 16.03 -0.75 3.18
CA THR A 89 16.73 0.45 3.62
C THR A 89 16.34 1.65 2.76
N GLU A 90 16.32 1.47 1.44
CA GLU A 90 15.93 2.53 0.51
C GLU A 90 14.47 2.94 0.68
N ALA A 91 13.57 1.96 0.84
CA ALA A 91 12.15 2.25 1.06
C ALA A 91 11.94 3.08 2.33
N ARG A 92 12.59 2.71 3.41
CA ARG A 92 12.49 3.45 4.67
C ARG A 92 13.11 4.84 4.57
N ARG A 93 14.23 4.96 3.86
CA ARG A 93 14.86 6.25 3.60
C ARG A 93 13.93 7.17 2.81
N LEU A 94 13.18 6.63 1.87
CA LEU A 94 12.20 7.37 1.09
C LEU A 94 10.93 7.69 1.88
N GLY A 95 10.79 7.17 3.10
CA GLY A 95 9.67 7.50 3.97
C GLY A 95 8.58 6.47 4.09
N ALA A 96 8.81 5.22 3.63
CA ALA A 96 7.86 4.15 3.89
C ALA A 96 7.71 3.93 5.40
N VAL A 97 6.49 3.75 5.87
CA VAL A 97 6.21 3.58 7.30
C VAL A 97 6.49 2.16 7.77
N ASP A 98 6.49 1.20 6.86
CA ASP A 98 6.84 -0.18 7.17
C ASP A 98 7.24 -0.92 5.89
N PHE A 99 7.91 -2.05 6.06
CA PHE A 99 8.29 -2.95 4.99
C PHE A 99 7.95 -4.39 5.40
N LEU A 100 6.94 -4.95 4.76
CA LEU A 100 6.40 -6.27 5.10
C LEU A 100 6.75 -7.24 3.99
N VAL A 101 7.33 -8.39 4.37
CA VAL A 101 7.80 -9.39 3.40
C VAL A 101 6.72 -10.46 3.22
N LYS A 102 6.33 -10.70 1.96
CA LYS A 102 5.36 -11.72 1.61
C LYS A 102 5.83 -13.11 2.07
N GLY A 103 4.91 -13.87 2.64
CA GLY A 103 5.18 -15.24 3.06
C GLY A 103 5.79 -15.38 4.45
N THR A 104 6.13 -14.29 5.13
CA THR A 104 6.71 -14.35 6.48
C THR A 104 5.66 -14.35 7.59
N VAL A 105 4.49 -13.82 7.31
CA VAL A 105 3.36 -13.81 8.26
C VAL A 105 2.09 -14.21 7.53
N GLY A 106 1.13 -14.76 8.26
CA GLY A 106 -0.17 -15.08 7.71
C GLY A 106 -0.99 -13.83 7.42
N PHE A 107 -2.02 -13.99 6.60
CA PHE A 107 -2.88 -12.86 6.21
C PHE A 107 -3.57 -12.20 7.41
N ASP A 108 -3.91 -12.96 8.44
CA ASP A 108 -4.54 -12.41 9.65
C ASP A 108 -3.65 -11.37 10.33
N LYS A 109 -2.36 -11.67 10.50
CA LYS A 109 -1.40 -10.74 11.10
C LYS A 109 -1.10 -9.59 10.16
N LEU A 110 -1.01 -9.87 8.87
CA LEU A 110 -0.81 -8.84 7.85
C LEU A 110 -1.96 -7.82 7.88
N VAL A 111 -3.19 -8.29 7.85
CA VAL A 111 -4.37 -7.42 7.89
C VAL A 111 -4.39 -6.59 9.17
N ALA A 112 -4.11 -7.22 10.32
CA ALA A 112 -4.03 -6.50 11.59
C ALA A 112 -3.01 -5.36 11.54
N ARG A 113 -1.82 -5.63 10.97
CA ARG A 113 -0.78 -4.62 10.85
C ARG A 113 -1.18 -3.49 9.89
N LEU A 114 -1.77 -3.82 8.77
CA LEU A 114 -2.23 -2.80 7.81
C LEU A 114 -3.33 -1.93 8.43
N CYS A 115 -4.22 -2.52 9.21
CA CYS A 115 -5.24 -1.76 9.93
C CYS A 115 -4.62 -0.80 10.95
N GLU A 116 -3.60 -1.24 11.68
CA GLU A 116 -2.87 -0.35 12.59
C GLU A 116 -2.26 0.84 11.86
N LEU A 117 -1.62 0.58 10.72
CA LEU A 117 -0.96 1.62 9.92
C LEU A 117 -1.95 2.58 9.28
N ALA A 118 -3.11 2.09 8.89
CA ALA A 118 -4.16 2.92 8.28
C ALA A 118 -4.90 3.79 9.29
N GLY A 119 -4.89 3.38 10.55
CA GLY A 119 -5.70 4.02 11.57
C GLY A 119 -7.13 3.48 11.57
N GLU A 120 -8.04 4.15 12.25
CA GLU A 120 -9.42 3.70 12.33
C GLU A 120 -10.13 3.79 10.97
N PRO A 121 -11.05 2.85 10.69
CA PRO A 121 -11.84 2.94 9.46
C PRO A 121 -12.60 4.26 9.38
N GLU A 122 -12.74 4.78 8.17
CA GLU A 122 -13.55 5.97 7.95
C GLU A 122 -14.98 5.70 8.38
N LYS A 123 -15.53 6.60 9.21
CA LYS A 123 -16.93 6.52 9.58
C LYS A 123 -17.77 6.97 8.39
N LEU A 124 -18.73 6.13 8.03
CA LEU A 124 -19.73 6.55 7.06
C LEU A 124 -20.52 7.70 7.65
N SER A 125 -20.50 8.82 6.97
CA SER A 125 -21.15 10.04 7.44
C SER A 125 -22.67 9.94 7.51
N ALA A 126 -23.24 8.84 7.14
CA ALA A 126 -24.67 8.62 7.14
C ALA A 126 -25.20 8.17 8.48
N ALA A 127 -24.38 8.25 9.43
CA ALA A 127 -24.91 7.93 10.74
C ALA A 127 -26.15 8.74 10.99
#